data_c49f5a0bda50adafc3a4b6b68ad5f69c
#
_entry.id   c49f5a0bda50adafc3a4b6b68ad5f69c
#
_cell.length_a   1.000
_cell.length_b   1.000
_cell.length_c   1.000
_cell.angle_alpha   90.00
_cell.angle_beta   90.00
_cell.angle_gamma   90.00
#
_symmetry.space_group_name_H-M   'P 1'
#
loop_
_entity.id
_entity.type
_entity.pdbx_description
1 polymer ?
#
loop_
_entity_poly.entity_id
_entity_poly.type
_entity_poly.pdbx_seq_one_letter_code
_entity_poly.pdbx_strand_id
1 'polypeptide(L)'
;KSGSRYWISAMGTNAMIAVGLALIIWLGGLMPLVLIFLPTSVVAATIGVWLFYVQHQFEETHWSENHTWQLHEAALAGSSHYVLPTPLRWLSANIGIHHVHHLYSRIPFYRLPEVLRDHTELEAAQRLTPRESLRSVNLHLWDEKLNRLTSFREARRRYAFT
;
A
#
# COMPACT_ATOMS: atom_id res chain seq x y z
N LYS A 1 -23.76 7.70 6.58
CA LYS A 1 -24.38 8.62 5.60
C LYS A 1 -23.27 9.18 4.74
N SER A 2 -22.99 8.56 3.61
CA SER A 2 -22.12 9.09 2.57
C SER A 2 -22.88 10.26 1.92
N GLY A 3 -22.58 11.47 2.36
CA GLY A 3 -23.25 12.67 1.88
C GLY A 3 -22.88 12.96 0.42
N SER A 4 -23.72 13.75 -0.26
CA SER A 4 -23.52 14.26 -1.63
C SER A 4 -22.13 14.85 -1.87
N ARG A 5 -21.47 15.36 -0.83
CA ARG A 5 -20.11 15.92 -0.89
C ARG A 5 -19.06 14.92 -1.42
N TYR A 6 -19.12 13.65 -1.01
CA TYR A 6 -18.17 12.62 -1.50
C TYR A 6 -18.42 12.28 -2.97
N TRP A 7 -19.69 12.22 -3.38
CA TRP A 7 -20.07 12.01 -4.77
C TRP A 7 -19.63 13.16 -5.67
N ILE A 8 -19.85 14.41 -5.23
CA ILE A 8 -19.42 15.62 -5.96
C ILE A 8 -17.89 15.60 -6.11
N SER A 9 -17.15 15.28 -5.05
CA SER A 9 -15.68 15.19 -5.12
C SER A 9 -15.22 14.11 -6.10
N ALA A 10 -15.77 12.91 -6.01
CA ALA A 10 -15.39 11.81 -6.91
C ALA A 10 -15.74 12.09 -8.37
N MET A 11 -16.97 12.58 -8.64
CA MET A 11 -17.39 12.92 -10.00
C MET A 11 -16.62 14.14 -10.55
N GLY A 12 -16.31 15.12 -9.71
CA GLY A 12 -15.46 16.25 -10.08
C GLY A 12 -14.05 15.80 -10.50
N THR A 13 -13.43 14.89 -9.73
CA THR A 13 -12.14 14.31 -10.10
C THR A 13 -12.21 13.57 -11.43
N ASN A 14 -13.21 12.72 -11.63
CA ASN A 14 -13.38 11.99 -12.88
C ASN A 14 -13.61 12.92 -14.09
N ALA A 15 -14.40 13.99 -13.90
CA ALA A 15 -14.63 15.00 -14.94
C ALA A 15 -13.33 15.71 -15.32
N MET A 16 -12.51 16.10 -14.32
CA MET A 16 -11.20 16.74 -14.58
C MET A 16 -10.23 15.80 -15.30
N ILE A 17 -10.22 14.51 -14.96
CA ILE A 17 -9.43 13.52 -15.69
C ILE A 17 -9.92 13.41 -17.14
N ALA A 18 -11.23 13.32 -17.38
CA ALA A 18 -11.78 13.26 -18.71
C ALA A 18 -11.45 14.52 -19.55
N VAL A 19 -11.54 15.71 -18.96
CA VAL A 19 -11.12 16.96 -19.61
C VAL A 19 -9.62 16.94 -19.95
N GLY A 20 -8.77 16.49 -19.02
CA GLY A 20 -7.32 16.39 -19.27
C GLY A 20 -7.00 15.43 -20.43
N LEU A 21 -7.64 14.27 -20.48
CA LEU A 21 -7.48 13.31 -21.58
C LEU A 21 -8.00 13.87 -22.92
N ALA A 22 -9.14 14.54 -22.90
CA ALA A 22 -9.68 15.20 -24.09
C ALA A 22 -8.75 16.29 -24.62
N LEU A 23 -8.13 17.09 -23.72
CA LEU A 23 -7.14 18.09 -24.10
C LEU A 23 -5.88 17.47 -24.71
N ILE A 24 -5.37 16.37 -24.17
CA ILE A 24 -4.22 15.65 -24.74
C ILE A 24 -4.53 15.21 -26.17
N ILE A 25 -5.74 14.64 -26.39
CA ILE A 25 -6.16 14.19 -27.71
C ILE A 25 -6.37 15.38 -28.67
N TRP A 26 -6.98 16.45 -28.19
CA TRP A 26 -7.25 17.64 -29.02
C TRP A 26 -5.97 18.35 -29.47
N LEU A 27 -5.00 18.50 -28.58
CA LEU A 27 -3.74 19.21 -28.87
C LEU A 27 -2.71 18.37 -29.61
N GLY A 28 -2.63 17.08 -29.31
CA GLY A 28 -1.57 16.18 -29.79
C GLY A 28 -2.06 14.95 -30.56
N GLY A 29 -3.37 14.79 -30.72
CA GLY A 29 -3.96 13.59 -31.29
C GLY A 29 -3.90 12.39 -30.33
N LEU A 30 -4.20 11.22 -30.85
CA LEU A 30 -4.28 9.99 -30.06
C LEU A 30 -2.90 9.41 -29.68
N MET A 31 -1.86 9.68 -30.45
CA MET A 31 -0.53 9.08 -30.25
C MET A 31 0.12 9.42 -28.92
N PRO A 32 0.15 10.68 -28.42
CA PRO A 32 0.68 10.97 -27.11
C PRO A 32 -0.06 10.25 -25.97
N LEU A 33 -1.39 10.08 -26.10
CA LEU A 33 -2.18 9.34 -25.13
C LEU A 33 -1.75 7.86 -25.07
N VAL A 34 -1.61 7.22 -26.23
CA VAL A 34 -1.32 5.78 -26.31
C VAL A 34 0.15 5.46 -26.05
N LEU A 35 1.08 6.29 -26.55
CA LEU A 35 2.52 5.98 -26.49
C LEU A 35 3.22 6.54 -25.25
N ILE A 36 2.67 7.57 -24.62
CA ILE A 36 3.29 8.22 -23.46
C ILE A 36 2.41 8.06 -22.22
N PHE A 37 1.21 8.63 -22.26
CA PHE A 37 0.36 8.68 -21.08
C PHE A 37 -0.06 7.29 -20.57
N LEU A 38 -0.55 6.43 -21.47
CA LEU A 38 -1.02 5.11 -21.09
C LEU A 38 0.08 4.22 -20.52
N PRO A 39 1.26 4.00 -21.15
CA PRO A 39 2.31 3.18 -20.57
C PRO A 39 2.87 3.78 -19.28
N THR A 40 3.02 5.10 -19.19
CA THR A 40 3.47 5.76 -17.96
C THR A 40 2.47 5.53 -16.82
N SER A 41 1.17 5.68 -17.11
CA SER A 41 0.11 5.44 -16.11
C SER A 41 0.05 3.99 -15.66
N VAL A 42 0.21 3.04 -16.58
CA VAL A 42 0.24 1.61 -16.25
C VAL A 42 1.42 1.28 -15.35
N VAL A 43 2.63 1.76 -15.69
CA VAL A 43 3.82 1.56 -14.85
C VAL A 43 3.65 2.20 -13.48
N ALA A 44 3.19 3.45 -13.42
CA ALA A 44 2.97 4.15 -12.16
C ALA A 44 1.92 3.45 -11.28
N ALA A 45 0.80 3.03 -11.87
CA ALA A 45 -0.24 2.29 -11.18
C ALA A 45 0.28 0.93 -10.66
N THR A 46 1.04 0.20 -11.47
CA THR A 46 1.64 -1.08 -11.08
C THR A 46 2.57 -0.91 -9.87
N ILE A 47 3.44 0.09 -9.90
CA ILE A 47 4.35 0.38 -8.78
C ILE A 47 3.54 0.79 -7.53
N GLY A 48 2.55 1.68 -7.69
CA GLY A 48 1.72 2.15 -6.59
C GLY A 48 0.92 1.02 -5.93
N VAL A 49 0.27 0.19 -6.75
CA VAL A 49 -0.49 -0.98 -6.26
C VAL A 49 0.44 -1.99 -5.59
N TRP A 50 1.63 -2.25 -6.16
CA TRP A 50 2.62 -3.13 -5.54
C TRP A 50 3.07 -2.61 -4.17
N LEU A 51 3.45 -1.34 -4.06
CA LEU A 51 3.85 -0.74 -2.78
C LEU A 51 2.73 -0.82 -1.74
N PHE A 52 1.51 -0.48 -2.13
CA PHE A 52 0.34 -0.60 -1.25
C PHE A 52 0.12 -2.05 -0.80
N TYR A 53 0.15 -2.99 -1.74
CA TYR A 53 -0.11 -4.41 -1.49
C TYR A 53 0.88 -5.00 -0.50
N VAL A 54 2.19 -4.87 -0.75
CA VAL A 54 3.22 -5.50 0.09
C VAL A 54 3.30 -4.90 1.49
N GLN A 55 2.87 -3.67 1.65
CA GLN A 55 2.86 -2.99 2.95
C GLN A 55 1.70 -3.42 3.86
N HIS A 56 0.68 -4.08 3.31
CA HIS A 56 -0.48 -4.60 4.07
C HIS A 56 -0.62 -6.12 3.99
N GLN A 57 -0.03 -6.75 2.96
CA GLN A 57 -0.11 -8.18 2.70
C GLN A 57 1.23 -8.84 3.02
N PHE A 58 1.48 -9.11 4.28
CA PHE A 58 2.69 -9.78 4.78
C PHE A 58 2.31 -10.82 5.84
N GLU A 59 3.22 -11.77 6.11
CA GLU A 59 2.90 -12.98 6.87
C GLU A 59 2.35 -12.67 8.27
N GLU A 60 2.98 -11.75 8.99
CA GLU A 60 2.65 -11.40 10.37
C GLU A 60 1.75 -10.15 10.46
N THR A 61 1.00 -9.84 9.40
CA THR A 61 0.04 -8.72 9.47
C THR A 61 -1.01 -9.01 10.55
N HIS A 62 -1.51 -7.96 11.19
CA HIS A 62 -2.52 -8.07 12.23
C HIS A 62 -3.92 -7.83 11.66
N TRP A 63 -4.85 -8.69 12.04
CA TRP A 63 -6.26 -8.53 11.79
C TRP A 63 -7.01 -8.64 13.10
N SER A 64 -7.96 -7.73 13.36
CA SER A 64 -8.80 -7.75 14.55
C SER A 64 -10.26 -7.48 14.21
N GLU A 65 -11.15 -8.01 15.02
CA GLU A 65 -12.57 -7.73 14.91
C GLU A 65 -12.89 -6.29 15.37
N ASN A 66 -14.02 -5.72 14.91
CA ASN A 66 -14.40 -4.34 15.19
C ASN A 66 -14.42 -3.97 16.69
N HIS A 67 -14.76 -4.92 17.56
CA HIS A 67 -14.86 -4.67 19.00
C HIS A 67 -13.51 -4.66 19.73
N THR A 68 -12.47 -5.23 19.11
CA THR A 68 -11.09 -5.26 19.66
C THR A 68 -10.16 -4.31 18.93
N TRP A 69 -10.60 -3.71 17.83
CA TRP A 69 -9.77 -2.85 16.98
C TRP A 69 -9.26 -1.62 17.71
N GLN A 70 -7.96 -1.38 17.66
CA GLN A 70 -7.30 -0.20 18.19
C GLN A 70 -6.41 0.43 17.12
N LEU A 71 -6.48 1.77 16.99
CA LEU A 71 -5.75 2.52 15.96
C LEU A 71 -4.22 2.26 15.99
N HIS A 72 -3.63 2.29 17.19
CA HIS A 72 -2.18 2.12 17.33
C HIS A 72 -1.72 0.71 16.97
N GLU A 73 -2.45 -0.30 17.40
CA GLU A 73 -2.19 -1.69 17.02
C GLU A 73 -2.35 -1.92 15.52
N ALA A 74 -3.46 -1.44 14.96
CA ALA A 74 -3.72 -1.55 13.53
C ALA A 74 -2.67 -0.81 12.68
N ALA A 75 -2.17 0.34 13.14
CA ALA A 75 -1.13 1.08 12.44
C ALA A 75 0.23 0.35 12.48
N LEU A 76 0.64 -0.14 13.66
CA LEU A 76 1.97 -0.71 13.85
C LEU A 76 2.06 -2.19 13.41
N ALA A 77 1.01 -2.98 13.65
CA ALA A 77 1.00 -4.40 13.33
C ALA A 77 0.28 -4.72 11.99
N GLY A 78 -0.63 -3.85 11.54
CA GLY A 78 -1.34 -3.99 10.27
C GLY A 78 -0.62 -3.40 9.05
N SER A 79 0.53 -2.76 9.26
CA SER A 79 1.37 -2.26 8.16
C SER A 79 2.85 -2.47 8.41
N SER A 80 3.61 -2.76 7.34
CA SER A 80 5.02 -3.10 7.42
C SER A 80 5.94 -1.90 7.18
N HIS A 81 7.20 -2.04 7.60
CA HIS A 81 8.29 -1.20 7.14
C HIS A 81 8.94 -1.82 5.89
N TYR A 82 8.60 -1.33 4.71
CA TYR A 82 9.19 -1.79 3.45
C TYR A 82 10.56 -1.15 3.23
N VAL A 83 11.62 -1.94 3.43
CA VAL A 83 13.01 -1.45 3.41
C VAL A 83 13.51 -1.31 1.99
N LEU A 84 13.40 -0.12 1.43
CA LEU A 84 13.89 0.21 0.09
C LEU A 84 15.31 0.80 0.13
N PRO A 85 16.14 0.58 -0.90
CA PRO A 85 17.39 1.34 -1.11
C PRO A 85 17.12 2.85 -1.16
N THR A 86 18.08 3.64 -0.71
CA THR A 86 17.92 5.11 -0.56
C THR A 86 17.34 5.82 -1.78
N PRO A 87 17.78 5.55 -3.04
CA PRO A 87 17.17 6.20 -4.20
C PRO A 87 15.68 5.85 -4.37
N LEU A 88 15.31 4.58 -4.21
CA LEU A 88 13.92 4.14 -4.35
C LEU A 88 13.06 4.64 -3.19
N ARG A 89 13.62 4.71 -1.99
CA ARG A 89 12.95 5.29 -0.82
C ARG A 89 12.58 6.75 -1.06
N TRP A 90 13.52 7.53 -1.61
CA TRP A 90 13.26 8.93 -1.94
C TRP A 90 12.23 9.08 -3.07
N LEU A 91 12.35 8.32 -4.16
CA LEU A 91 11.40 8.33 -5.28
C LEU A 91 9.98 7.91 -4.89
N SER A 92 9.85 7.03 -3.92
CA SER A 92 8.56 6.61 -3.38
C SER A 92 8.05 7.48 -2.22
N ALA A 93 8.62 8.67 -2.03
CA ALA A 93 8.26 9.59 -0.95
C ALA A 93 8.34 8.95 0.45
N ASN A 94 9.36 8.11 0.70
CA ASN A 94 9.54 7.37 1.95
C ASN A 94 8.33 6.53 2.40
N ILE A 95 7.38 6.22 1.51
CA ILE A 95 6.16 5.48 1.85
C ILE A 95 6.43 4.08 2.41
N GLY A 96 7.65 3.57 2.23
CA GLY A 96 8.09 2.32 2.88
C GLY A 96 8.03 2.36 4.40
N ILE A 97 8.09 3.55 5.02
CA ILE A 97 7.88 3.76 6.46
C ILE A 97 6.37 3.87 6.72
N HIS A 98 5.63 2.83 6.36
CA HIS A 98 4.19 2.87 6.21
C HIS A 98 3.44 2.84 7.54
N HIS A 99 3.92 2.08 8.52
CA HIS A 99 3.37 2.01 9.86
C HIS A 99 3.37 3.38 10.56
N VAL A 100 4.40 4.20 10.38
CA VAL A 100 4.45 5.57 10.91
C VAL A 100 3.45 6.47 10.16
N HIS A 101 3.32 6.29 8.84
CA HIS A 101 2.31 7.00 8.06
C HIS A 101 0.89 6.66 8.54
N HIS A 102 0.60 5.40 8.84
CA HIS A 102 -0.70 4.99 9.40
C HIS A 102 -0.91 5.53 10.82
N LEU A 103 0.13 5.55 11.63
CA LEU A 103 0.04 6.06 12.99
C LEU A 103 -0.30 7.56 13.01
N TYR A 104 0.31 8.34 12.12
CA TYR A 104 0.05 9.77 12.00
C TYR A 104 0.28 10.30 10.57
N SER A 105 -0.76 10.27 9.75
CA SER A 105 -0.72 10.62 8.31
C SER A 105 -0.38 12.08 8.00
N ARG A 106 -0.32 12.97 9.02
CA ARG A 106 0.06 14.38 8.84
C ARG A 106 1.57 14.62 8.87
N ILE A 107 2.38 13.60 9.17
CA ILE A 107 3.84 13.73 9.08
C ILE A 107 4.24 13.82 7.61
N PRO A 108 4.93 14.88 7.17
CA PRO A 108 5.39 14.99 5.80
C PRO A 108 6.36 13.85 5.45
N PHE A 109 6.28 13.33 4.23
CA PHE A 109 7.06 12.17 3.78
C PHE A 109 8.57 12.32 4.00
N TYR A 110 9.11 13.52 3.86
CA TYR A 110 10.54 13.80 4.04
C TYR A 110 10.99 13.74 5.51
N ARG A 111 10.06 13.79 6.48
CA ARG A 111 10.33 13.66 7.90
C ARG A 111 10.15 12.25 8.46
N LEU A 112 9.56 11.32 7.69
CA LEU A 112 9.36 9.94 8.15
C LEU A 112 10.67 9.25 8.59
N PRO A 113 11.81 9.40 7.88
CA PRO A 113 13.08 8.83 8.36
C PRO A 113 13.61 9.46 9.64
N GLU A 114 13.31 10.74 9.89
CA GLU A 114 13.66 11.44 11.13
C GLU A 114 12.88 10.85 12.31
N VAL A 115 11.58 10.62 12.13
CA VAL A 115 10.73 10.01 13.16
C VAL A 115 11.23 8.62 13.57
N LEU A 116 11.61 7.77 12.60
CA LEU A 116 12.20 6.45 12.94
C LEU A 116 13.51 6.56 13.71
N ARG A 117 14.35 7.53 13.38
CA ARG A 117 15.61 7.74 14.07
C ARG A 117 15.40 8.23 15.52
N ASP A 118 14.41 9.09 15.71
CA ASP A 118 14.15 9.73 17.00
C ASP A 118 13.27 8.84 17.91
N HIS A 119 12.58 7.85 17.34
CA HIS A 119 11.67 6.92 18.02
C HIS A 119 12.01 5.47 17.64
N THR A 120 13.04 4.92 18.27
CA THR A 120 13.54 3.57 17.98
C THR A 120 12.53 2.46 18.29
N GLU A 121 11.56 2.71 19.16
CA GLU A 121 10.44 1.81 19.41
C GLU A 121 9.57 1.55 18.17
N LEU A 122 9.52 2.49 17.22
CA LEU A 122 8.82 2.33 15.95
C LEU A 122 9.57 1.43 14.96
N GLU A 123 10.84 1.15 15.20
CA GLU A 123 11.61 0.19 14.38
C GLU A 123 11.19 -1.26 14.61
N ALA A 124 10.43 -1.54 15.66
CA ALA A 124 9.92 -2.88 15.99
C ALA A 124 8.84 -3.38 15.00
N ALA A 125 8.29 -2.51 14.15
CA ALA A 125 7.38 -2.93 13.09
C ALA A 125 8.04 -3.93 12.14
N GLN A 126 7.27 -4.88 11.62
CA GLN A 126 7.81 -5.89 10.71
C GLN A 126 8.48 -5.24 9.49
N ARG A 127 9.76 -5.56 9.34
CA ARG A 127 10.58 -5.10 8.21
C ARG A 127 10.45 -6.09 7.07
N LEU A 128 10.16 -5.57 5.88
CA LEU A 128 10.02 -6.36 4.67
C LEU A 128 11.00 -5.85 3.60
N THR A 129 11.87 -6.70 3.12
CA THR A 129 12.76 -6.36 2.00
C THR A 129 12.07 -6.62 0.65
N PRO A 130 12.55 -6.02 -0.47
CA PRO A 130 12.01 -6.28 -1.81
C PRO A 130 12.01 -7.77 -2.19
N ARG A 131 13.01 -8.52 -1.74
CA ARG A 131 13.10 -9.97 -2.00
C ARG A 131 12.06 -10.76 -1.21
N GLU A 132 11.85 -10.42 0.03
CA GLU A 132 10.84 -11.06 0.89
C GLU A 132 9.42 -10.72 0.45
N SER A 133 9.20 -9.49 -0.04
CA SER A 133 7.89 -9.03 -0.51
C SER A 133 7.34 -9.87 -1.68
N LEU A 134 8.19 -10.53 -2.46
CA LEU A 134 7.76 -11.44 -3.51
C LEU A 134 6.97 -12.65 -2.95
N ARG A 135 7.19 -13.01 -1.68
CA ARG A 135 6.42 -14.07 -1.02
C ARG A 135 4.99 -13.65 -0.70
N SER A 136 4.77 -12.34 -0.49
CA SER A 136 3.46 -11.78 -0.19
C SER A 136 2.41 -12.12 -1.27
N VAL A 137 2.82 -12.29 -2.52
CA VAL A 137 1.95 -12.69 -3.63
C VAL A 137 1.25 -14.04 -3.39
N ASN A 138 1.82 -14.89 -2.55
CA ASN A 138 1.27 -16.20 -2.24
C ASN A 138 0.42 -16.23 -0.96
N LEU A 139 0.33 -15.12 -0.24
CA LEU A 139 -0.40 -15.01 1.02
C LEU A 139 -1.85 -14.62 0.72
N HIS A 140 -2.79 -15.57 0.79
CA HIS A 140 -4.18 -15.36 0.40
C HIS A 140 -5.19 -15.70 1.48
N LEU A 141 -4.78 -16.44 2.51
CA LEU A 141 -5.66 -16.96 3.54
C LEU A 141 -5.24 -16.42 4.90
N TRP A 142 -6.22 -16.05 5.71
CA TRP A 142 -6.01 -15.79 7.13
C TRP A 142 -6.12 -17.10 7.90
N ASP A 143 -5.09 -17.45 8.66
CA ASP A 143 -5.08 -18.61 9.53
C ASP A 143 -5.41 -18.16 10.96
N GLU A 144 -6.63 -18.40 11.39
CA GLU A 144 -7.13 -18.00 12.72
C GLU A 144 -6.37 -18.66 13.88
N LYS A 145 -5.86 -19.89 13.68
CA LYS A 145 -5.12 -20.60 14.73
C LYS A 145 -3.72 -20.06 14.92
N LEU A 146 -3.12 -19.57 13.85
CA LEU A 146 -1.76 -19.01 13.86
C LEU A 146 -1.74 -17.48 13.94
N ASN A 147 -2.90 -16.84 13.77
CA ASN A 147 -3.04 -15.40 13.73
C ASN A 147 -2.10 -14.75 12.69
N ARG A 148 -2.06 -15.31 11.46
CA ARG A 148 -1.20 -14.81 10.39
C ARG A 148 -1.75 -15.14 9.00
N LEU A 149 -1.24 -14.42 7.99
CA LEU A 149 -1.50 -14.77 6.60
C LEU A 149 -0.73 -16.01 6.18
N THR A 150 -1.35 -16.88 5.39
CA THR A 150 -0.77 -18.11 4.89
C THR A 150 -1.12 -18.34 3.41
N SER A 151 -0.36 -19.23 2.77
CA SER A 151 -0.61 -19.65 1.40
C SER A 151 -1.56 -20.84 1.33
N PHE A 152 -2.26 -21.00 0.18
CA PHE A 152 -3.05 -22.21 -0.09
C PHE A 152 -2.23 -23.49 0.05
N ARG A 153 -0.94 -23.46 -0.33
CA ARG A 153 -0.06 -24.62 -0.21
C ARG A 153 0.21 -24.99 1.24
N GLU A 154 0.45 -24.02 2.09
CA GLU A 154 0.69 -24.23 3.52
C GLU A 154 -0.59 -24.70 4.22
N ALA A 155 -1.72 -24.03 3.94
CA ALA A 155 -3.02 -24.42 4.49
C ALA A 155 -3.37 -25.88 4.14
N ARG A 156 -3.17 -26.32 2.88
CA ARG A 156 -3.39 -27.72 2.48
C ARG A 156 -2.49 -28.70 3.22
N ARG A 157 -1.22 -28.34 3.44
CA ARG A 157 -0.29 -29.21 4.18
C ARG A 157 -0.67 -29.37 5.66
N ARG A 158 -1.16 -28.28 6.24
CA ARG A 158 -1.44 -28.22 7.68
C ARG A 158 -2.80 -28.80 8.04
N TYR A 159 -3.81 -28.48 7.25
CA TYR A 159 -5.19 -28.84 7.56
C TYR A 159 -5.70 -30.05 6.79
N ALA A 160 -4.84 -30.68 5.96
CA ALA A 160 -5.12 -31.91 5.19
C ALA A 160 -6.62 -32.07 4.92
N PHE A 161 -7.14 -31.29 3.96
CA PHE A 161 -8.52 -31.50 3.53
C PHE A 161 -8.59 -32.88 2.88
N THR A 162 -9.03 -33.85 3.69
CA THR A 162 -9.44 -35.20 3.24
C THR A 162 -10.80 -35.09 2.55
#